data_2b25da3e7b3534d95f1c5b77d1fb7ba4
#
_entry.id   2b25da3e7b3534d95f1c5b77d1fb7ba4
#
_cell.length_a   1.000
_cell.length_b   1.000
_cell.length_c   1.000
_cell.angle_alpha   90.00
_cell.angle_beta   90.00
_cell.angle_gamma   90.00
#
_symmetry.space_group_name_H-M   'P 1'
#
loop_
_entity.id
_entity.type
_entity.pdbx_description
1 polymer ?
#
loop_
_entity_poly.entity_id
_entity_poly.type
_entity_poly.pdbx_seq_one_letter_code
_entity_poly.pdbx_strand_id
1 'polypeptide(L)'
;MNTSLPEQKPGLVNAIAWMTLASGIINLFWGFVASATALGTIVGVICLPITILPTILGIFEIIYAAKLLSAQPQPVQPSNAIAVFEIMTFLMGNVFSMVVGILSLIFYNDLTVKAYFARINTGNAVAQEPVIAPAPAQIEEPLPEILPEPLVESMPEEPIQPAKPKKPRKTSK
;
A
#
# COMPACT_ATOMS: atom_id res chain seq x y z
N MET A 1 2.66 33.24 -10.86
CA MET A 1 3.78 32.30 -10.84
C MET A 1 3.75 31.59 -9.49
N ASN A 2 3.15 30.38 -9.42
CA ASN A 2 3.19 29.59 -8.19
C ASN A 2 4.52 28.86 -8.16
N THR A 3 5.48 29.41 -7.44
CA THR A 3 6.69 28.71 -7.06
C THR A 3 6.31 27.66 -6.02
N SER A 4 5.86 26.50 -6.49
CA SER A 4 5.78 25.30 -5.63
C SER A 4 7.21 25.00 -5.18
N LEU A 5 7.51 25.28 -3.91
CA LEU A 5 8.76 24.85 -3.27
C LEU A 5 8.96 23.37 -3.57
N PRO A 6 10.17 22.93 -3.91
CA PRO A 6 10.46 21.53 -4.13
C PRO A 6 10.07 20.76 -2.87
N GLU A 7 9.09 19.90 -3.04
CA GLU A 7 8.44 19.19 -1.96
C GLU A 7 9.42 18.22 -1.32
N GLN A 8 9.88 18.58 -0.12
CA GLN A 8 10.94 17.88 0.58
C GLN A 8 10.46 16.51 1.05
N LYS A 9 11.09 15.45 0.55
CA LYS A 9 10.85 14.09 0.99
C LYS A 9 11.14 13.97 2.51
N PRO A 10 10.21 13.40 3.31
CA PRO A 10 10.45 13.21 4.75
C PRO A 10 11.71 12.38 5.02
N GLY A 11 12.46 12.76 6.05
CA GLY A 11 13.69 12.07 6.42
C GLY A 11 13.51 10.57 6.68
N LEU A 12 12.37 10.17 7.28
CA LEU A 12 12.04 8.77 7.51
C LEU A 12 11.85 7.98 6.21
N VAL A 13 11.25 8.57 5.18
CA VAL A 13 11.12 7.92 3.86
C VAL A 13 12.49 7.71 3.22
N ASN A 14 13.38 8.69 3.38
CA ASN A 14 14.76 8.55 2.91
C ASN A 14 15.53 7.48 3.70
N ALA A 15 15.32 7.40 5.01
CA ALA A 15 15.89 6.34 5.85
C ALA A 15 15.41 4.96 5.43
N ILE A 16 14.10 4.77 5.21
CA ILE A 16 13.54 3.53 4.68
C ILE A 16 14.26 3.17 3.37
N ALA A 17 14.35 4.10 2.44
CA ALA A 17 14.94 3.84 1.13
C ALA A 17 16.40 3.36 1.22
N TRP A 18 17.23 4.00 2.04
CA TRP A 18 18.61 3.60 2.22
C TRP A 18 18.77 2.28 2.97
N MET A 19 17.95 2.03 3.99
CA MET A 19 17.97 0.76 4.73
C MET A 19 17.54 -0.41 3.83
N THR A 20 16.46 -0.24 3.07
CA THR A 20 15.99 -1.26 2.11
C THR A 20 17.01 -1.48 1.00
N LEU A 21 17.69 -0.43 0.51
CA LEU A 21 18.76 -0.58 -0.47
C LEU A 21 19.94 -1.41 0.09
N ALA A 22 20.38 -1.11 1.29
CA ALA A 22 21.45 -1.84 1.96
C ALA A 22 21.04 -3.30 2.20
N SER A 23 19.80 -3.54 2.67
CA SER A 23 19.24 -4.88 2.85
C SER A 23 19.21 -5.64 1.53
N GLY A 24 18.76 -5.02 0.44
CA GLY A 24 18.72 -5.62 -0.88
C GLY A 24 20.07 -6.08 -1.38
N ILE A 25 21.10 -5.26 -1.20
CA ILE A 25 22.49 -5.62 -1.57
C ILE A 25 22.97 -6.82 -0.75
N ILE A 26 22.73 -6.80 0.57
CA ILE A 26 23.10 -7.89 1.47
C ILE A 26 22.35 -9.18 1.13
N ASN A 27 21.04 -9.10 0.87
CA ASN A 27 20.20 -10.24 0.50
C ASN A 27 20.66 -10.87 -0.84
N LEU A 28 21.01 -10.02 -1.81
CA LEU A 28 21.53 -10.47 -3.09
C LEU A 28 22.85 -11.24 -2.92
N PHE A 29 23.77 -10.69 -2.14
CA PHE A 29 25.05 -11.36 -1.85
C PHE A 29 24.84 -12.64 -1.02
N TRP A 30 24.02 -12.58 0.03
CA TRP A 30 23.73 -13.72 0.90
C TRP A 30 23.08 -14.87 0.16
N GLY A 31 22.06 -14.57 -0.67
CA GLY A 31 21.38 -15.56 -1.48
C GLY A 31 22.29 -16.18 -2.52
N PHE A 32 23.21 -15.40 -3.11
CA PHE A 32 24.22 -15.93 -4.02
C PHE A 32 25.16 -16.94 -3.33
N VAL A 33 25.70 -16.57 -2.16
CA VAL A 33 26.57 -17.45 -1.37
C VAL A 33 25.84 -18.71 -0.92
N ALA A 34 24.61 -18.57 -0.42
CA ALA A 34 23.79 -19.69 0.02
C ALA A 34 23.48 -20.66 -1.13
N SER A 35 23.13 -20.12 -2.30
CA SER A 35 22.85 -20.93 -3.49
C SER A 35 24.09 -21.62 -4.03
N ALA A 36 25.23 -20.94 -4.06
CA ALA A 36 26.51 -21.54 -4.46
C ALA A 36 26.92 -22.70 -3.51
N THR A 37 26.73 -22.51 -2.19
CA THR A 37 26.99 -23.56 -1.20
C THR A 37 26.02 -24.74 -1.36
N ALA A 38 24.74 -24.47 -1.63
CA ALA A 38 23.75 -25.51 -1.86
C ALA A 38 24.08 -26.39 -3.07
N LEU A 39 24.56 -25.79 -4.18
CA LEU A 39 24.99 -26.54 -5.36
C LEU A 39 26.15 -27.49 -5.11
N GLY A 40 26.97 -27.27 -4.07
CA GLY A 40 28.08 -28.14 -3.69
C GLY A 40 27.65 -29.43 -2.99
N THR A 41 26.35 -29.60 -2.67
CA THR A 41 25.85 -30.79 -1.97
C THR A 41 24.58 -31.34 -2.60
N ILE A 42 24.41 -32.68 -2.56
CA ILE A 42 23.20 -33.34 -3.11
C ILE A 42 21.94 -32.84 -2.39
N VAL A 43 21.99 -32.71 -1.06
CA VAL A 43 20.88 -32.22 -0.24
C VAL A 43 20.61 -30.74 -0.57
N GLY A 44 21.66 -29.97 -0.81
CA GLY A 44 21.54 -28.55 -1.13
C GLY A 44 20.83 -28.29 -2.46
N VAL A 45 20.99 -29.16 -3.45
CA VAL A 45 20.27 -29.05 -4.74
C VAL A 45 18.76 -29.11 -4.52
N ILE A 46 18.28 -29.97 -3.60
CA ILE A 46 16.86 -30.06 -3.24
C ILE A 46 16.39 -28.77 -2.55
N CYS A 47 17.27 -28.12 -1.75
CA CYS A 47 16.99 -26.88 -1.04
C CYS A 47 17.20 -25.61 -1.88
N LEU A 48 17.70 -25.73 -3.11
CA LEU A 48 18.02 -24.60 -3.99
C LEU A 48 16.86 -23.61 -4.18
N PRO A 49 15.60 -24.05 -4.36
CA PRO A 49 14.48 -23.13 -4.47
C PRO A 49 14.30 -22.21 -3.24
N ILE A 50 14.69 -22.71 -2.07
CA ILE A 50 14.59 -21.91 -0.82
C ILE A 50 15.79 -20.96 -0.73
N THR A 51 17.00 -21.41 -1.06
CA THR A 51 18.23 -20.60 -0.93
C THR A 51 18.30 -19.46 -1.94
N ILE A 52 17.56 -19.53 -3.04
CA ILE A 52 17.48 -18.44 -4.04
C ILE A 52 16.53 -17.31 -3.63
N LEU A 53 15.61 -17.55 -2.67
CA LEU A 53 14.62 -16.55 -2.25
C LEU A 53 15.24 -15.23 -1.78
N PRO A 54 16.32 -15.19 -0.97
CA PRO A 54 16.95 -13.93 -0.59
C PRO A 54 17.48 -13.13 -1.79
N THR A 55 17.99 -13.82 -2.83
CA THR A 55 18.43 -13.15 -4.07
C THR A 55 17.26 -12.47 -4.77
N ILE A 56 16.15 -13.16 -4.91
CA ILE A 56 14.93 -12.61 -5.53
C ILE A 56 14.42 -11.42 -4.71
N LEU A 57 14.35 -11.58 -3.39
CA LEU A 57 13.94 -10.51 -2.48
C LEU A 57 14.87 -9.29 -2.62
N GLY A 58 16.18 -9.49 -2.62
CA GLY A 58 17.16 -8.43 -2.77
C GLY A 58 16.97 -7.61 -4.07
N ILE A 59 16.59 -8.25 -5.17
CA ILE A 59 16.26 -7.55 -6.42
C ILE A 59 15.04 -6.65 -6.23
N PHE A 60 13.97 -7.14 -5.60
CA PHE A 60 12.76 -6.34 -5.33
C PHE A 60 13.05 -5.17 -4.38
N GLU A 61 13.85 -5.40 -3.34
CA GLU A 61 14.29 -4.36 -2.40
C GLU A 61 15.05 -3.25 -3.11
N ILE A 62 16.01 -3.59 -3.98
CA ILE A 62 16.78 -2.61 -4.74
C ILE A 62 15.88 -1.80 -5.68
N ILE A 63 14.97 -2.46 -6.41
CA ILE A 63 14.02 -1.79 -7.30
C ILE A 63 13.11 -0.83 -6.49
N TYR A 64 12.61 -1.29 -5.35
CA TYR A 64 11.75 -0.49 -4.47
C TYR A 64 12.51 0.72 -3.91
N ALA A 65 13.72 0.50 -3.40
CA ALA A 65 14.57 1.56 -2.88
C ALA A 65 14.95 2.59 -3.97
N ALA A 66 15.27 2.13 -5.18
CA ALA A 66 15.57 3.00 -6.32
C ALA A 66 14.38 3.92 -6.65
N LYS A 67 13.16 3.40 -6.64
CA LYS A 67 11.94 4.21 -6.81
C LYS A 67 11.77 5.24 -5.71
N LEU A 68 12.01 4.85 -4.44
CA LEU A 68 11.95 5.77 -3.31
C LEU A 68 13.06 6.83 -3.35
N LEU A 69 14.25 6.49 -3.84
CA LEU A 69 15.39 7.41 -3.95
C LEU A 69 15.29 8.33 -5.18
N SER A 70 14.41 8.02 -6.13
CA SER A 70 14.23 8.83 -7.32
C SER A 70 13.98 10.31 -6.98
N ALA A 71 14.59 11.20 -7.75
CA ALA A 71 14.39 12.64 -7.62
C ALA A 71 12.96 13.08 -7.99
N GLN A 72 12.32 12.33 -8.89
CA GLN A 72 10.92 12.55 -9.24
C GLN A 72 10.05 11.60 -8.41
N PRO A 73 9.03 12.10 -7.69
CA PRO A 73 8.11 11.25 -6.94
C PRO A 73 7.43 10.24 -7.89
N GLN A 74 7.74 8.97 -7.70
CA GLN A 74 7.07 7.90 -8.43
C GLN A 74 5.93 7.34 -7.56
N PRO A 75 4.83 6.88 -8.17
CA PRO A 75 3.75 6.22 -7.43
C PRO A 75 4.30 4.91 -6.85
N VAL A 76 4.46 4.90 -5.55
CA VAL A 76 4.96 3.75 -4.79
C VAL A 76 4.15 3.63 -3.51
N GLN A 77 3.71 2.41 -3.19
CA GLN A 77 3.02 2.14 -1.93
C GLN A 77 4.00 1.60 -0.87
N PRO A 78 3.71 1.80 0.43
CA PRO A 78 4.45 1.14 1.49
C PRO A 78 4.42 -0.36 1.29
N SER A 79 5.58 -0.98 1.14
CA SER A 79 5.64 -2.41 0.86
C SER A 79 5.78 -3.23 2.15
N ASN A 80 4.65 -3.45 2.84
CA ASN A 80 4.61 -4.34 3.99
C ASN A 80 5.05 -5.77 3.64
N ALA A 81 4.80 -6.21 2.40
CA ALA A 81 5.23 -7.52 1.94
C ALA A 81 6.76 -7.64 1.94
N ILE A 82 7.50 -6.67 1.38
CA ILE A 82 8.96 -6.66 1.42
C ILE A 82 9.44 -6.71 2.86
N ALA A 83 8.91 -5.86 3.75
CA ALA A 83 9.31 -5.82 5.16
C ALA A 83 9.06 -7.16 5.89
N VAL A 84 7.95 -7.83 5.61
CA VAL A 84 7.67 -9.17 6.17
C VAL A 84 8.64 -10.21 5.62
N PHE A 85 8.94 -10.19 4.32
CA PHE A 85 9.93 -11.09 3.74
C PHE A 85 11.35 -10.82 4.27
N GLU A 86 11.74 -9.57 4.51
CA GLU A 86 12.99 -9.21 5.20
C GLU A 86 13.08 -9.85 6.58
N ILE A 87 11.99 -9.84 7.37
CA ILE A 87 11.93 -10.52 8.66
C ILE A 87 12.09 -12.05 8.50
N MET A 88 11.45 -12.64 7.48
CA MET A 88 11.55 -14.07 7.20
C MET A 88 12.97 -14.52 6.82
N THR A 89 13.81 -13.63 6.30
CA THR A 89 15.21 -13.95 5.98
C THR A 89 16.05 -14.29 7.25
N PHE A 90 15.55 -13.96 8.44
CA PHE A 90 16.14 -14.40 9.69
C PHE A 90 16.26 -15.93 9.77
N LEU A 91 15.27 -16.66 9.24
CA LEU A 91 15.31 -18.14 9.18
C LEU A 91 16.48 -18.65 8.35
N MET A 92 17.04 -17.81 7.49
CA MET A 92 18.22 -18.09 6.66
C MET A 92 19.51 -17.49 7.26
N GLY A 93 19.44 -17.00 8.51
CA GLY A 93 20.57 -16.42 9.24
C GLY A 93 20.87 -14.95 8.91
N ASN A 94 20.02 -14.26 8.14
CA ASN A 94 20.20 -12.86 7.83
C ASN A 94 19.52 -11.95 8.87
N VAL A 95 20.20 -11.72 9.99
CA VAL A 95 19.73 -10.85 11.09
C VAL A 95 19.60 -9.40 10.64
N PHE A 96 20.46 -8.94 9.74
CA PHE A 96 20.44 -7.54 9.29
C PHE A 96 19.12 -7.22 8.58
N SER A 97 18.71 -8.02 7.60
CA SER A 97 17.44 -7.82 6.90
C SER A 97 16.24 -7.92 7.84
N MET A 98 16.27 -8.81 8.83
CA MET A 98 15.23 -8.87 9.86
C MET A 98 15.06 -7.52 10.58
N VAL A 99 16.17 -6.92 11.02
CA VAL A 99 16.13 -5.62 11.70
C VAL A 99 15.58 -4.53 10.77
N VAL A 100 16.01 -4.52 9.51
CA VAL A 100 15.51 -3.56 8.51
C VAL A 100 14.02 -3.74 8.28
N GLY A 101 13.53 -4.98 8.16
CA GLY A 101 12.11 -5.28 8.00
C GLY A 101 11.26 -4.78 9.17
N ILE A 102 11.71 -5.02 10.42
CA ILE A 102 11.03 -4.52 11.61
C ILE A 102 10.98 -3.00 11.63
N LEU A 103 12.11 -2.33 11.38
CA LEU A 103 12.17 -0.87 11.35
C LEU A 103 11.30 -0.28 10.24
N SER A 104 11.27 -0.91 9.06
CA SER A 104 10.41 -0.52 7.95
C SER A 104 8.93 -0.57 8.33
N LEU A 105 8.47 -1.64 8.99
CA LEU A 105 7.10 -1.74 9.48
C LEU A 105 6.75 -0.66 10.52
N ILE A 106 7.68 -0.34 11.41
CA ILE A 106 7.50 0.75 12.39
C ILE A 106 7.35 2.08 11.66
N PHE A 107 8.26 2.38 10.72
CA PHE A 107 8.26 3.64 9.98
C PHE A 107 7.07 3.78 9.04
N TYR A 108 6.58 2.70 8.44
CA TYR A 108 5.34 2.74 7.65
C TYR A 108 4.10 3.12 8.48
N ASN A 109 4.15 2.94 9.81
CA ASN A 109 3.08 3.38 10.70
C ASN A 109 3.17 4.87 11.10
N ASP A 110 4.29 5.53 10.85
CA ASP A 110 4.44 6.96 11.10
C ASP A 110 3.50 7.81 10.24
N LEU A 111 2.89 8.83 10.84
CA LEU A 111 1.90 9.68 10.16
C LEU A 111 2.51 10.47 9.00
N THR A 112 3.76 10.91 9.13
CA THR A 112 4.46 11.68 8.10
C THR A 112 4.75 10.80 6.88
N VAL A 113 5.13 9.54 7.12
CA VAL A 113 5.37 8.55 6.07
C VAL A 113 4.07 8.19 5.36
N LYS A 114 3.00 7.93 6.11
CA LYS A 114 1.65 7.66 5.54
C LYS A 114 1.16 8.83 4.68
N ALA A 115 1.29 10.05 5.19
CA ALA A 115 0.88 11.25 4.45
C ALA A 115 1.68 11.42 3.14
N TYR A 116 3.00 11.16 3.17
CA TYR A 116 3.83 11.20 1.98
C TYR A 116 3.37 10.19 0.92
N PHE A 117 3.17 8.91 1.30
CA PHE A 117 2.71 7.89 0.36
C PHE A 117 1.32 8.17 -0.19
N ALA A 118 0.38 8.62 0.66
CA ALA A 118 -0.96 9.02 0.21
C ALA A 118 -0.86 10.09 -0.88
N ARG A 119 -0.06 11.11 -0.66
CA ARG A 119 0.10 12.24 -1.56
C ARG A 119 0.69 11.85 -2.92
N ILE A 120 1.81 11.11 -2.96
CA ILE A 120 2.43 10.70 -4.23
C ILE A 120 1.54 9.77 -5.05
N ASN A 121 0.63 9.04 -4.41
CA ASN A 121 -0.32 8.18 -5.10
C ASN A 121 -1.56 8.94 -5.59
N THR A 122 -2.04 9.95 -4.83
CA THR A 122 -3.18 10.78 -5.25
C THR A 122 -2.84 11.68 -6.44
N GLY A 123 -1.63 12.25 -6.48
CA GLY A 123 -1.18 13.07 -7.60
C GLY A 123 -1.16 12.32 -8.93
N ASN A 124 -0.95 11.02 -8.91
CA ASN A 124 -0.97 10.18 -10.10
C ASN A 124 -2.37 9.64 -10.46
N ALA A 125 -3.28 9.55 -9.49
CA ALA A 125 -4.67 9.16 -9.75
C ALA A 125 -5.40 10.22 -10.62
N VAL A 126 -5.11 11.50 -10.39
CA VAL A 126 -5.67 12.61 -11.20
C VAL A 126 -5.11 12.62 -12.64
N ALA A 127 -3.88 12.12 -12.85
CA ALA A 127 -3.29 12.01 -14.18
C ALA A 127 -3.76 10.78 -14.97
N GLN A 128 -4.47 9.86 -14.34
CA GLN A 128 -5.06 8.65 -14.92
C GLN A 128 -6.59 8.71 -14.95
N GLU A 129 -7.18 9.90 -14.89
CA GLU A 129 -8.61 10.02 -15.19
C GLU A 129 -8.84 9.43 -16.60
N PRO A 130 -9.63 8.36 -16.73
CA PRO A 130 -9.89 7.78 -18.03
C PRO A 130 -10.50 8.89 -18.86
N VAL A 131 -9.92 9.17 -20.03
CA VAL A 131 -10.58 9.95 -21.06
C VAL A 131 -11.92 9.26 -21.29
N ILE A 132 -12.96 9.77 -20.64
CA ILE A 132 -14.33 9.33 -20.89
C ILE A 132 -14.53 9.62 -22.36
N ALA A 133 -14.49 8.57 -23.17
CA ALA A 133 -14.91 8.67 -24.56
C ALA A 133 -16.28 9.37 -24.53
N PRO A 134 -16.51 10.40 -25.37
CA PRO A 134 -17.77 11.11 -25.38
C PRO A 134 -18.89 10.07 -25.50
N ALA A 135 -19.77 10.06 -24.50
CA ALA A 135 -20.92 9.17 -24.50
C ALA A 135 -21.64 9.34 -25.85
N PRO A 136 -21.98 8.24 -26.53
CA PRO A 136 -22.78 8.34 -27.75
C PRO A 136 -24.02 9.16 -27.43
N ALA A 137 -24.28 10.20 -28.21
CA ALA A 137 -25.40 11.12 -28.09
C ALA A 137 -26.67 10.30 -27.78
N GLN A 138 -27.23 10.49 -26.59
CA GLN A 138 -28.52 9.92 -26.25
C GLN A 138 -29.51 10.55 -27.24
N ILE A 139 -30.07 9.71 -28.09
CA ILE A 139 -31.21 10.04 -28.89
C ILE A 139 -32.32 10.43 -27.91
N GLU A 140 -32.72 11.70 -27.89
CA GLU A 140 -33.84 12.17 -27.09
C GLU A 140 -35.07 11.34 -27.50
N GLU A 141 -35.46 10.44 -26.59
CA GLU A 141 -36.77 9.77 -26.68
C GLU A 141 -37.86 10.83 -26.44
N PRO A 142 -38.90 10.91 -27.29
CA PRO A 142 -39.93 11.92 -27.12
C PRO A 142 -40.67 11.74 -25.80
N LEU A 143 -40.79 12.87 -25.09
CA LEU A 143 -41.47 13.05 -23.81
C LEU A 143 -42.86 12.39 -23.85
N PRO A 144 -43.21 11.47 -22.93
CA PRO A 144 -44.57 10.98 -22.86
C PRO A 144 -45.52 12.06 -22.32
N GLU A 145 -46.57 12.27 -23.03
CA GLU A 145 -47.71 13.16 -22.79
C GLU A 145 -48.25 12.97 -21.34
N ILE A 146 -48.31 14.06 -20.60
CA ILE A 146 -48.79 14.11 -19.22
C ILE A 146 -50.31 13.86 -19.19
N LEU A 147 -50.72 12.68 -18.76
CA LEU A 147 -52.14 12.44 -18.39
C LEU A 147 -52.39 13.03 -16.98
N PRO A 148 -53.53 13.67 -16.72
CA PRO A 148 -53.83 14.32 -15.45
C PRO A 148 -54.02 13.27 -14.32
N GLU A 149 -53.39 13.55 -13.17
CA GLU A 149 -53.47 12.80 -11.92
C GLU A 149 -54.91 12.75 -11.38
N PRO A 150 -55.38 11.61 -10.89
CA PRO A 150 -56.54 11.54 -10.02
C PRO A 150 -56.13 11.84 -8.57
N LEU A 151 -56.85 12.76 -7.94
CA LEU A 151 -56.87 13.08 -6.53
C LEU A 151 -56.93 11.81 -5.67
N VAL A 152 -55.91 11.56 -4.85
CA VAL A 152 -55.95 10.54 -3.82
C VAL A 152 -55.97 11.22 -2.45
N GLU A 153 -57.04 10.89 -1.82
CA GLU A 153 -57.58 11.10 -0.49
C GLU A 153 -56.54 10.90 0.63
N SER A 154 -56.64 11.79 1.60
CA SER A 154 -55.91 11.82 2.86
C SER A 154 -56.12 10.57 3.72
N MET A 155 -55.04 9.92 4.16
CA MET A 155 -55.07 8.92 5.24
C MET A 155 -54.34 9.42 6.47
N PRO A 156 -54.81 9.01 7.68
CA PRO A 156 -54.52 9.68 8.92
C PRO A 156 -53.15 9.33 9.55
N GLU A 157 -52.65 10.26 10.31
CA GLU A 157 -51.44 10.17 11.14
C GLU A 157 -51.51 9.04 12.18
N GLU A 158 -50.49 8.22 12.22
CA GLU A 158 -50.24 7.20 13.25
C GLU A 158 -49.32 7.80 14.35
N PRO A 159 -49.58 7.57 15.63
CA PRO A 159 -48.92 8.31 16.71
C PRO A 159 -47.51 7.75 17.03
N ILE A 160 -46.59 8.69 17.21
CA ILE A 160 -45.19 8.49 17.60
C ILE A 160 -45.10 7.86 19.00
N GLN A 161 -44.53 6.66 19.13
CA GLN A 161 -44.19 6.03 20.40
C GLN A 161 -42.87 6.58 20.99
N PRO A 162 -42.81 6.91 22.29
CA PRO A 162 -41.60 7.42 22.91
C PRO A 162 -40.55 6.35 23.17
N ALA A 163 -39.29 6.65 22.84
CA ALA A 163 -38.12 5.83 23.01
C ALA A 163 -37.82 5.47 24.48
N LYS A 164 -37.56 4.19 24.77
CA LYS A 164 -37.15 3.70 26.11
C LYS A 164 -35.70 4.12 26.44
N PRO A 165 -35.42 4.49 27.70
CA PRO A 165 -34.07 4.89 28.14
C PRO A 165 -33.13 3.68 28.26
N LYS A 166 -31.88 3.85 27.76
CA LYS A 166 -30.80 2.87 27.89
C LYS A 166 -30.25 2.81 29.31
N LYS A 167 -30.14 1.59 29.88
CA LYS A 167 -29.53 1.30 31.18
C LYS A 167 -28.03 1.60 31.21
N PRO A 168 -27.47 2.10 32.32
CA PRO A 168 -26.04 2.33 32.46
C PRO A 168 -25.26 1.03 32.62
N ARG A 169 -24.12 0.95 31.93
CA ARG A 169 -23.16 -0.20 31.95
C ARG A 169 -22.32 -0.12 33.22
N LYS A 170 -22.41 -1.14 34.08
CA LYS A 170 -21.60 -1.31 35.29
C LYS A 170 -20.14 -1.54 34.92
N THR A 171 -19.24 -0.68 35.41
CA THR A 171 -17.80 -0.91 35.49
C THR A 171 -17.52 -1.88 36.63
N SER A 172 -16.90 -3.00 36.31
CA SER A 172 -16.35 -3.95 37.30
C SER A 172 -14.88 -3.59 37.57
N LYS A 173 -14.56 -3.57 38.85
CA LYS A 173 -13.25 -3.33 39.44
C LYS A 173 -12.24 -4.42 39.06
#